data_b4f9daa44500a320cc9842ac5427fb17
#
_entry.id   b4f9daa44500a320cc9842ac5427fb17
#
_cell.length_a   1.000
_cell.length_b   1.000
_cell.length_c   1.000
_cell.angle_alpha   90.00
_cell.angle_beta   90.00
_cell.angle_gamma   90.00
#
_symmetry.space_group_name_H-M   'P 1'
#
loop_
_entity.id
_entity.type
_entity.pdbx_description
1 polymer ?
#
loop_
_entity_poly.entity_id
_entity_poly.type
_entity_poly.pdbx_seq_one_letter_code
_entity_poly.pdbx_strand_id
1 'polypeptide(L)'
;MNYGRFFAMIATSTVVMFGLMYLNTYLVDHAFWSETRAYMAIVMGATMAAIMLAYMLSMYTNRSLNVAIFAGSIIVFAAALWLVRSQVTVGDRSFMSAMIPHHSIAIMTSSRANISDTRVRTLADDIIYAQDKEIAEMRYLIADIDANGLRSSATTSQPAMLVTAEDALSSETVSKVDPEFLSDEEIATVFSGAGSPCHFT
;
A
#
# COMPACT_ATOMS: atom_id res chain seq x y z
N MET A 1 21.53 -23.32 -22.23
CA MET A 1 20.39 -22.35 -22.27
C MET A 1 20.92 -20.93 -22.44
N ASN A 2 20.05 -20.01 -22.95
CA ASN A 2 20.48 -18.61 -23.16
C ASN A 2 20.16 -17.78 -21.90
N TYR A 3 21.15 -17.12 -21.34
CA TYR A 3 20.98 -16.21 -20.19
C TYR A 3 19.98 -15.08 -20.46
N GLY A 4 19.82 -14.65 -21.72
CA GLY A 4 18.79 -13.69 -22.08
C GLY A 4 17.36 -14.18 -21.77
N ARG A 5 17.07 -15.47 -22.00
CA ARG A 5 15.78 -16.06 -21.61
C ARG A 5 15.62 -16.14 -20.09
N PHE A 6 16.71 -16.40 -19.37
CA PHE A 6 16.71 -16.41 -17.89
C PHE A 6 16.32 -15.03 -17.35
N PHE A 7 17.01 -13.97 -17.80
CA PHE A 7 16.69 -12.61 -17.37
C PHE A 7 15.29 -12.17 -17.78
N ALA A 8 14.85 -12.53 -18.99
CA ALA A 8 13.48 -12.23 -19.44
C ALA A 8 12.43 -12.91 -18.53
N MET A 9 12.67 -14.18 -18.15
CA MET A 9 11.77 -14.90 -17.23
C MET A 9 11.71 -14.22 -15.87
N ILE A 10 12.86 -13.88 -15.27
CA ILE A 10 12.91 -13.20 -13.97
C ILE A 10 12.21 -11.83 -14.05
N ALA A 11 12.50 -11.02 -15.07
CA ALA A 11 11.89 -9.72 -15.26
C ALA A 11 10.36 -9.81 -15.43
N THR A 12 9.90 -10.71 -16.29
CA THR A 12 8.46 -10.92 -16.51
C THR A 12 7.77 -11.37 -15.24
N SER A 13 8.35 -12.34 -14.51
CA SER A 13 7.78 -12.82 -13.24
C SER A 13 7.74 -11.71 -12.19
N THR A 14 8.78 -10.88 -12.09
CA THR A 14 8.82 -9.75 -11.17
C THR A 14 7.75 -8.71 -11.47
N VAL A 15 7.56 -8.35 -12.75
CA VAL A 15 6.52 -7.42 -13.19
C VAL A 15 5.13 -7.97 -12.93
N VAL A 16 4.90 -9.25 -13.24
CA VAL A 16 3.61 -9.91 -12.97
C VAL A 16 3.34 -9.94 -11.46
N MET A 17 4.30 -10.35 -10.64
CA MET A 17 4.14 -10.35 -9.17
C MET A 17 3.85 -8.96 -8.62
N PHE A 18 4.53 -7.93 -9.13
CA PHE A 18 4.24 -6.55 -8.75
C PHE A 18 2.77 -6.18 -9.02
N GLY A 19 2.27 -6.51 -10.22
CA GLY A 19 0.85 -6.30 -10.55
C GLY A 19 -0.10 -7.09 -9.65
N LEU A 20 0.21 -8.36 -9.39
CA LEU A 20 -0.60 -9.22 -8.53
C LEU A 20 -0.68 -8.74 -7.07
N MET A 21 0.33 -8.00 -6.59
CA MET A 21 0.31 -7.41 -5.24
C MET A 21 -0.81 -6.38 -5.03
N TYR A 22 -1.47 -5.92 -6.10
CA TYR A 22 -2.61 -5.00 -5.99
C TYR A 22 -3.97 -5.71 -6.01
N LEU A 23 -4.02 -7.00 -6.31
CA LEU A 23 -5.29 -7.75 -6.36
C LEU A 23 -5.92 -8.00 -4.99
N ASN A 24 -5.19 -7.80 -3.91
CA ASN A 24 -5.65 -8.00 -2.54
C ASN A 24 -6.16 -6.71 -1.88
N THR A 25 -6.38 -5.63 -2.62
CA THR A 25 -7.07 -4.44 -2.12
C THR A 25 -8.58 -4.67 -2.05
N TYR A 26 -9.26 -4.06 -1.08
CA TYR A 26 -10.71 -4.17 -0.92
C TYR A 26 -11.47 -3.55 -2.10
N LEU A 27 -11.07 -2.34 -2.50
CA LEU A 27 -11.60 -1.61 -3.65
C LEU A 27 -10.50 -1.34 -4.68
N VAL A 28 -10.88 -1.29 -5.96
CA VAL A 28 -9.95 -0.96 -7.05
C VAL A 28 -9.42 0.47 -6.92
N ASP A 29 -10.25 1.38 -6.42
CA ASP A 29 -9.89 2.79 -6.18
C ASP A 29 -8.83 2.98 -5.08
N HIS A 30 -8.56 1.93 -4.30
CA HIS A 30 -7.48 1.91 -3.31
C HIS A 30 -6.13 1.43 -3.90
N ALA A 31 -6.05 1.19 -5.21
CA ALA A 31 -4.83 0.75 -5.90
C ALA A 31 -3.92 1.95 -6.24
N PHE A 32 -3.33 2.57 -5.24
CA PHE A 32 -2.36 3.65 -5.41
C PHE A 32 -0.95 3.11 -5.65
N TRP A 33 -0.14 3.87 -6.38
CA TRP A 33 1.27 3.56 -6.57
C TRP A 33 2.02 3.54 -5.23
N SER A 34 2.80 2.49 -5.00
CA SER A 34 3.59 2.30 -3.80
C SER A 34 5.04 1.97 -4.14
N GLU A 35 5.96 2.87 -3.78
CA GLU A 35 7.40 2.65 -3.93
C GLU A 35 7.87 1.45 -3.12
N THR A 36 7.35 1.30 -1.90
CA THR A 36 7.66 0.18 -1.03
C THR A 36 7.30 -1.16 -1.69
N ARG A 37 6.14 -1.26 -2.36
CA ARG A 37 5.76 -2.46 -3.13
C ARG A 37 6.70 -2.70 -4.31
N ALA A 38 7.16 -1.65 -4.98
CA ALA A 38 8.14 -1.77 -6.07
C ALA A 38 9.47 -2.32 -5.54
N TYR A 39 9.97 -1.79 -4.44
CA TYR A 39 11.19 -2.33 -3.80
C TYR A 39 11.01 -3.77 -3.32
N MET A 40 9.88 -4.13 -2.76
CA MET A 40 9.57 -5.51 -2.38
C MET A 40 9.53 -6.45 -3.59
N ALA A 41 8.99 -6.01 -4.73
CA ALA A 41 9.04 -6.79 -5.97
C ALA A 41 10.48 -7.01 -6.45
N ILE A 42 11.36 -6.00 -6.31
CA ILE A 42 12.80 -6.14 -6.62
C ILE A 42 13.47 -7.13 -5.66
N VAL A 43 13.20 -7.07 -4.37
CA VAL A 43 13.70 -8.04 -3.38
C VAL A 43 13.31 -9.47 -3.78
N MET A 44 12.04 -9.68 -4.14
CA MET A 44 11.54 -10.99 -4.59
C MET A 44 12.19 -11.42 -5.91
N GLY A 45 12.35 -10.51 -6.86
CA GLY A 45 13.01 -10.78 -8.14
C GLY A 45 14.48 -11.19 -7.98
N ALA A 46 15.23 -10.48 -7.13
CA ALA A 46 16.62 -10.80 -6.83
C ALA A 46 16.75 -12.18 -6.14
N THR A 47 15.87 -12.47 -5.18
CA THR A 47 15.80 -13.78 -4.53
C THR A 47 15.48 -14.89 -5.53
N MET A 48 14.49 -14.65 -6.40
CA MET A 48 14.11 -15.59 -7.44
C MET A 48 15.27 -15.85 -8.40
N ALA A 49 16.01 -14.82 -8.82
CA ALA A 49 17.17 -14.99 -9.70
C ALA A 49 18.24 -15.89 -9.07
N ALA A 50 18.56 -15.69 -7.79
CA ALA A 50 19.51 -16.55 -7.08
C ALA A 50 19.03 -18.00 -6.96
N ILE A 51 17.80 -18.20 -6.50
CA ILE A 51 17.23 -19.54 -6.30
C ILE A 51 17.12 -20.31 -7.63
N MET A 52 16.54 -19.67 -8.66
CA MET A 52 16.36 -20.30 -9.97
C MET A 52 17.70 -20.66 -10.61
N LEU A 53 18.71 -19.79 -10.49
CA LEU A 53 20.04 -20.11 -10.99
C LEU A 53 20.67 -21.27 -10.22
N ALA A 54 20.50 -21.36 -8.89
CA ALA A 54 21.01 -22.45 -8.07
C ALA A 54 20.45 -23.81 -8.54
N TYR A 55 19.15 -23.88 -8.79
CA TYR A 55 18.51 -25.10 -9.30
C TYR A 55 18.89 -25.42 -10.75
N MET A 56 19.27 -24.43 -11.53
CA MET A 56 19.56 -24.59 -12.96
C MET A 56 21.05 -24.54 -13.29
N LEU A 57 21.95 -24.65 -12.31
CA LEU A 57 23.41 -24.58 -12.52
C LEU A 57 23.94 -25.59 -13.55
N SER A 58 23.33 -26.77 -13.64
CA SER A 58 23.69 -27.81 -14.64
C SER A 58 23.40 -27.37 -16.09
N MET A 59 22.46 -26.42 -16.28
CA MET A 59 22.06 -25.94 -17.59
C MET A 59 22.85 -24.67 -18.01
N TYR A 60 23.50 -24.01 -17.07
CA TYR A 60 24.26 -22.77 -17.26
C TYR A 60 25.76 -23.04 -16.97
N THR A 61 26.53 -23.25 -18.01
CA THR A 61 27.93 -23.73 -17.92
C THR A 61 28.96 -22.64 -17.67
N ASN A 62 28.60 -21.36 -17.87
CA ASN A 62 29.54 -20.26 -17.67
C ASN A 62 29.65 -19.88 -16.19
N ARG A 63 30.67 -20.40 -15.51
CA ARG A 63 30.92 -20.18 -14.07
C ARG A 63 31.08 -18.70 -13.71
N SER A 64 31.78 -17.93 -14.54
CA SER A 64 32.01 -16.51 -14.27
C SER A 64 30.68 -15.73 -14.25
N LEU A 65 29.82 -15.99 -15.24
CA LEU A 65 28.53 -15.35 -15.33
C LEU A 65 27.57 -15.81 -14.20
N ASN A 66 27.61 -17.09 -13.83
CA ASN A 66 26.83 -17.59 -12.69
C ASN A 66 27.24 -16.88 -11.39
N VAL A 67 28.54 -16.76 -11.12
CA VAL A 67 29.04 -16.04 -9.93
C VAL A 67 28.63 -14.56 -9.98
N ALA A 68 28.72 -13.93 -11.15
CA ALA A 68 28.30 -12.54 -11.31
C ALA A 68 26.79 -12.36 -11.05
N ILE A 69 25.94 -13.29 -11.48
CA ILE A 69 24.50 -13.26 -11.23
C ILE A 69 24.21 -13.45 -9.73
N PHE A 70 24.86 -14.40 -9.06
CA PHE A 70 24.71 -14.58 -7.61
C PHE A 70 25.14 -13.33 -6.84
N ALA A 71 26.32 -12.80 -7.13
CA ALA A 71 26.82 -11.59 -6.47
C ALA A 71 25.90 -10.39 -6.75
N GLY A 72 25.47 -10.19 -7.99
CA GLY A 72 24.52 -9.16 -8.38
C GLY A 72 23.18 -9.32 -7.67
N SER A 73 22.64 -10.53 -7.58
CA SER A 73 21.38 -10.80 -6.84
C SER A 73 21.51 -10.45 -5.36
N ILE A 74 22.62 -10.77 -4.71
CA ILE A 74 22.85 -10.42 -3.30
C ILE A 74 22.93 -8.91 -3.12
N ILE A 75 23.65 -8.21 -4.00
CA ILE A 75 23.79 -6.75 -3.94
C ILE A 75 22.42 -6.08 -4.15
N VAL A 76 21.68 -6.49 -5.18
CA VAL A 76 20.34 -5.93 -5.48
C VAL A 76 19.38 -6.23 -4.33
N PHE A 77 19.40 -7.44 -3.78
CA PHE A 77 18.61 -7.81 -2.60
C PHE A 77 18.91 -6.91 -1.41
N ALA A 78 20.20 -6.75 -1.05
CA ALA A 78 20.61 -5.95 0.09
C ALA A 78 20.25 -4.46 -0.10
N ALA A 79 20.49 -3.91 -1.29
CA ALA A 79 20.15 -2.53 -1.60
C ALA A 79 18.63 -2.28 -1.58
N ALA A 80 17.83 -3.14 -2.19
CA ALA A 80 16.37 -3.02 -2.20
C ALA A 80 15.78 -3.21 -0.79
N LEU A 81 16.30 -4.16 -0.01
CA LEU A 81 15.89 -4.37 1.38
C LEU A 81 16.25 -3.16 2.25
N TRP A 82 17.41 -2.57 2.03
CA TRP A 82 17.78 -1.33 2.72
C TRP A 82 16.83 -0.18 2.39
N LEU A 83 16.45 0.01 1.12
CA LEU A 83 15.46 1.00 0.71
C LEU A 83 14.09 0.76 1.36
N VAL A 84 13.63 -0.50 1.40
CA VAL A 84 12.38 -0.86 2.10
C VAL A 84 12.45 -0.51 3.59
N ARG A 85 13.58 -0.76 4.25
CA ARG A 85 13.68 -0.54 5.70
C ARG A 85 13.99 0.90 6.10
N SER A 86 14.77 1.61 5.30
CA SER A 86 15.16 2.99 5.58
C SER A 86 14.08 4.00 5.20
N GLN A 87 13.21 3.67 4.24
CA GLN A 87 12.17 4.56 3.71
C GLN A 87 12.70 5.92 3.25
N VAL A 88 14.00 6.03 2.96
CA VAL A 88 14.69 7.30 2.68
C VAL A 88 14.18 8.02 1.43
N THR A 89 13.58 7.29 0.50
CA THR A 89 12.98 7.82 -0.73
C THR A 89 11.49 8.14 -0.59
N VAL A 90 10.88 7.75 0.52
CA VAL A 90 9.43 7.87 0.73
C VAL A 90 9.14 9.21 1.41
N GLY A 91 8.60 10.16 0.63
CA GLY A 91 8.09 11.43 1.15
C GLY A 91 6.61 11.34 1.53
N ASP A 92 6.05 12.45 2.02
CA ASP A 92 4.68 12.51 2.58
C ASP A 92 3.62 11.93 1.64
N ARG A 93 3.58 12.39 0.39
CA ARG A 93 2.65 11.90 -0.62
C ARG A 93 2.84 10.42 -0.94
N SER A 94 4.09 10.00 -1.10
CA SER A 94 4.43 8.60 -1.40
C SER A 94 4.09 7.67 -0.23
N PHE A 95 4.28 8.14 1.00
CA PHE A 95 3.87 7.45 2.22
C PHE A 95 2.37 7.18 2.23
N MET A 96 1.54 8.23 2.08
CA MET A 96 0.08 8.08 2.06
C MET A 96 -0.39 7.20 0.91
N SER A 97 0.17 7.37 -0.29
CA SER A 97 -0.16 6.52 -1.44
C SER A 97 0.18 5.03 -1.21
N ALA A 98 1.22 4.73 -0.44
CA ALA A 98 1.57 3.36 -0.07
C ALA A 98 0.68 2.80 1.05
N MET A 99 0.23 3.65 1.97
CA MET A 99 -0.60 3.25 3.11
C MET A 99 -2.06 2.97 2.73
N ILE A 100 -2.65 3.69 1.79
CA ILE A 100 -4.03 3.46 1.33
C ILE A 100 -4.27 1.99 0.94
N PRO A 101 -3.51 1.36 0.02
CA PRO A 101 -3.72 -0.05 -0.29
C PRO A 101 -3.35 -0.99 0.87
N HIS A 102 -2.51 -0.57 1.82
CA HIS A 102 -2.21 -1.35 3.01
C HIS A 102 -3.43 -1.40 3.95
N HIS A 103 -4.05 -0.25 4.23
CA HIS A 103 -5.27 -0.16 5.04
C HIS A 103 -6.45 -0.87 4.37
N SER A 104 -6.56 -0.78 3.06
CA SER A 104 -7.57 -1.49 2.28
C SER A 104 -7.51 -3.03 2.47
N ILE A 105 -6.32 -3.60 2.62
CA ILE A 105 -6.17 -5.03 2.94
C ILE A 105 -6.74 -5.35 4.33
N ALA A 106 -6.50 -4.48 5.31
CA ALA A 106 -7.02 -4.67 6.66
C ALA A 106 -8.56 -4.65 6.68
N ILE A 107 -9.19 -3.75 5.93
CA ILE A 107 -10.66 -3.73 5.75
C ILE A 107 -11.12 -5.04 5.12
N MET A 108 -10.49 -5.48 4.02
CA MET A 108 -10.86 -6.71 3.34
C MET A 108 -10.77 -7.94 4.26
N THR A 109 -9.68 -8.06 5.00
CA THR A 109 -9.48 -9.21 5.89
C THR A 109 -10.43 -9.19 7.08
N SER A 110 -10.65 -8.03 7.69
CA SER A 110 -11.56 -7.87 8.84
C SER A 110 -13.03 -8.09 8.46
N SER A 111 -13.43 -7.66 7.25
CA SER A 111 -14.82 -7.82 6.77
C SER A 111 -15.14 -9.23 6.31
N ARG A 112 -14.16 -9.94 5.72
CA ARG A 112 -14.41 -11.27 5.10
C ARG A 112 -14.01 -12.45 5.95
N ALA A 113 -13.29 -12.22 7.07
CA ALA A 113 -12.89 -13.29 7.97
C ALA A 113 -14.11 -13.91 8.68
N ASN A 114 -14.14 -15.23 8.76
CA ASN A 114 -15.16 -15.96 9.50
C ASN A 114 -14.84 -15.92 11.01
N ILE A 115 -15.19 -14.81 11.67
CA ILE A 115 -14.92 -14.56 13.09
C ILE A 115 -16.13 -14.98 13.91
N SER A 116 -15.94 -15.91 14.83
CA SER A 116 -17.00 -16.45 15.72
C SER A 116 -16.93 -15.90 17.17
N ASP A 117 -15.75 -15.48 17.64
CA ASP A 117 -15.62 -14.85 18.96
C ASP A 117 -16.09 -13.39 18.86
N THR A 118 -17.06 -13.02 19.69
CA THR A 118 -17.66 -11.68 19.70
C THR A 118 -16.66 -10.57 20.01
N ARG A 119 -15.69 -10.82 20.86
CA ARG A 119 -14.62 -9.83 21.19
C ARG A 119 -13.73 -9.57 19.99
N VAL A 120 -13.40 -10.64 19.24
CA VAL A 120 -12.61 -10.52 18.02
C VAL A 120 -13.43 -9.85 16.92
N ARG A 121 -14.74 -10.11 16.85
CA ARG A 121 -15.61 -9.43 15.88
C ARG A 121 -15.69 -7.93 16.17
N THR A 122 -15.89 -7.52 17.44
CA THR A 122 -15.86 -6.11 17.82
C THR A 122 -14.54 -5.44 17.43
N LEU A 123 -13.40 -6.07 17.76
CA LEU A 123 -12.11 -5.55 17.37
C LEU A 123 -11.97 -5.40 15.84
N ALA A 124 -12.48 -6.37 15.08
CA ALA A 124 -12.42 -6.30 13.62
C ALA A 124 -13.32 -5.19 13.04
N ASP A 125 -14.45 -4.90 13.66
CA ASP A 125 -15.34 -3.80 13.29
C ASP A 125 -14.68 -2.44 13.61
N ASP A 126 -14.03 -2.31 14.76
CA ASP A 126 -13.24 -1.13 15.12
C ASP A 126 -12.08 -0.90 14.14
N ILE A 127 -11.42 -1.98 13.71
CA ILE A 127 -10.36 -1.90 12.69
C ILE A 127 -10.94 -1.39 11.36
N ILE A 128 -12.06 -1.93 10.90
CA ILE A 128 -12.69 -1.50 9.64
C ILE A 128 -12.96 -0.01 9.70
N TYR A 129 -13.59 0.45 10.77
CA TYR A 129 -13.92 1.86 10.95
C TYR A 129 -12.68 2.76 10.94
N ALA A 130 -11.66 2.42 11.73
CA ALA A 130 -10.43 3.20 11.82
C ALA A 130 -9.69 3.27 10.48
N GLN A 131 -9.59 2.14 9.76
CA GLN A 131 -8.88 2.07 8.50
C GLN A 131 -9.60 2.84 7.38
N ASP A 132 -10.92 2.83 7.38
CA ASP A 132 -11.74 3.57 6.42
C ASP A 132 -11.54 5.07 6.61
N LYS A 133 -11.65 5.56 7.84
CA LYS A 133 -11.35 6.94 8.22
C LYS A 133 -9.96 7.37 7.75
N GLU A 134 -8.93 6.59 8.07
CA GLU A 134 -7.54 6.91 7.72
C GLU A 134 -7.29 6.93 6.19
N ILE A 135 -7.97 6.07 5.43
CA ILE A 135 -7.89 6.07 3.96
C ILE A 135 -8.39 7.41 3.41
N ALA A 136 -9.50 7.89 3.89
CA ALA A 136 -10.05 9.13 3.37
C ALA A 136 -9.25 10.35 3.82
N GLU A 137 -8.77 10.40 5.06
CA GLU A 137 -7.84 11.43 5.51
C GLU A 137 -6.59 11.49 4.62
N MET A 138 -6.02 10.34 4.28
CA MET A 138 -4.88 10.28 3.37
C MET A 138 -5.22 10.76 1.96
N ARG A 139 -6.39 10.40 1.42
CA ARG A 139 -6.86 10.88 0.11
C ARG A 139 -7.02 12.39 0.09
N TYR A 140 -7.64 12.95 1.12
CA TYR A 140 -7.78 14.39 1.27
C TYR A 140 -6.43 15.10 1.34
N LEU A 141 -5.51 14.60 2.18
CA LEU A 141 -4.18 15.19 2.34
C LEU A 141 -3.36 15.11 1.05
N ILE A 142 -3.47 14.03 0.28
CA ILE A 142 -2.83 13.92 -1.04
C ILE A 142 -3.35 15.01 -1.95
N ALA A 143 -4.68 15.21 -2.00
CA ALA A 143 -5.30 16.23 -2.83
C ALA A 143 -4.91 17.65 -2.38
N ASP A 144 -4.87 17.90 -1.08
CA ASP A 144 -4.45 19.19 -0.52
C ASP A 144 -2.97 19.50 -0.84
N ILE A 145 -2.08 18.51 -0.70
CA ILE A 145 -0.66 18.67 -1.06
C ILE A 145 -0.48 18.91 -2.56
N ASP A 146 -1.22 18.20 -3.39
CA ASP A 146 -1.15 18.37 -4.85
C ASP A 146 -1.66 19.77 -5.29
N ALA A 147 -2.64 20.35 -4.58
CA ALA A 147 -3.19 21.67 -4.88
C ALA A 147 -2.40 22.83 -4.25
N ASN A 148 -1.98 22.70 -3.01
CA ASN A 148 -1.48 23.79 -2.17
C ASN A 148 -0.01 23.64 -1.78
N GLY A 149 0.61 22.46 -2.05
CA GLY A 149 1.98 22.15 -1.66
C GLY A 149 2.10 21.70 -0.20
N LEU A 150 3.32 21.33 0.19
CA LEU A 150 3.62 20.91 1.55
C LEU A 150 3.54 22.06 2.54
N ARG A 151 2.83 21.84 3.65
CA ARG A 151 2.81 22.79 4.77
C ARG A 151 3.96 22.48 5.73
N SER A 152 4.88 23.45 5.87
CA SER A 152 6.00 23.31 6.81
C SER A 152 5.54 23.63 8.24
N SER A 153 6.04 22.85 9.21
CA SER A 153 5.77 23.06 10.65
C SER A 153 6.20 24.45 11.18
N ALA A 154 7.02 25.18 10.44
CA ALA A 154 7.38 26.55 10.77
C ALA A 154 6.21 27.55 10.63
N THR A 155 5.14 27.17 9.94
CA THR A 155 3.97 28.03 9.70
C THR A 155 2.78 27.63 10.59
N THR A 156 2.87 26.53 11.34
CA THR A 156 1.73 25.97 12.06
C THR A 156 1.88 26.21 13.56
N SER A 157 1.47 27.39 14.02
CA SER A 157 0.96 27.57 15.38
C SER A 157 -0.53 27.18 15.49
N GLN A 158 -1.09 26.56 14.44
CA GLN A 158 -2.42 25.96 14.49
C GLN A 158 -2.32 24.52 14.97
N PRO A 159 -3.17 24.10 15.93
CA PRO A 159 -3.33 22.68 16.23
C PRO A 159 -3.63 21.95 14.93
N ALA A 160 -3.20 20.69 14.86
CA ALA A 160 -3.52 19.83 13.71
C ALA A 160 -4.99 20.06 13.35
N MET A 161 -5.22 20.66 12.18
CA MET A 161 -6.57 21.00 11.77
C MET A 161 -7.27 19.67 11.58
N LEU A 162 -8.15 19.32 12.51
CA LEU A 162 -9.12 18.27 12.26
C LEU A 162 -9.78 18.62 10.93
N VAL A 163 -9.65 17.75 9.97
CA VAL A 163 -10.38 17.90 8.72
C VAL A 163 -11.84 17.86 9.10
N THR A 164 -12.56 18.95 8.84
CA THR A 164 -13.98 19.05 9.18
C THR A 164 -14.82 18.45 8.05
N ALA A 165 -16.03 18.05 8.38
CA ALA A 165 -17.01 17.60 7.37
C ALA A 165 -17.18 18.62 6.24
N GLU A 166 -17.11 19.91 6.56
CA GLU A 166 -17.25 21.01 5.61
C GLU A 166 -16.06 21.07 4.64
N ASP A 167 -14.84 20.82 5.12
CA ASP A 167 -13.65 20.71 4.29
C ASP A 167 -13.73 19.52 3.33
N ALA A 168 -14.21 18.38 3.83
CA ALA A 168 -14.39 17.17 3.03
C ALA A 168 -15.46 17.36 1.94
N LEU A 169 -16.55 18.01 2.27
CA LEU A 169 -17.65 18.28 1.32
C LEU A 169 -17.30 19.34 0.27
N SER A 170 -16.40 20.27 0.58
CA SER A 170 -15.96 21.32 -0.35
C SER A 170 -14.88 20.84 -1.33
N SER A 171 -14.27 19.71 -1.09
CA SER A 171 -13.21 19.17 -1.94
C SER A 171 -13.80 18.39 -3.11
N GLU A 172 -13.72 18.95 -4.32
CA GLU A 172 -14.11 18.25 -5.57
C GLU A 172 -13.31 16.96 -5.82
N THR A 173 -12.18 16.79 -5.14
CA THR A 173 -11.29 15.65 -5.28
C THR A 173 -11.63 14.48 -4.36
N VAL A 174 -12.39 14.72 -3.31
CA VAL A 174 -13.00 13.69 -2.48
C VAL A 174 -14.33 13.35 -3.12
N SER A 175 -14.33 12.47 -4.09
CA SER A 175 -15.54 12.06 -4.76
C SER A 175 -16.44 11.30 -3.78
N LYS A 176 -17.53 11.92 -3.41
CA LYS A 176 -18.56 11.42 -2.50
C LYS A 176 -18.11 11.41 -1.05
N VAL A 177 -18.91 12.10 -0.26
CA VAL A 177 -18.87 12.17 1.17
C VAL A 177 -18.19 10.97 1.78
N ASP A 178 -16.92 11.14 2.00
CA ASP A 178 -16.20 10.19 2.80
C ASP A 178 -16.50 10.57 4.26
N PRO A 179 -17.33 9.81 4.96
CA PRO A 179 -17.78 10.14 6.30
C PRO A 179 -16.63 10.21 7.34
N GLU A 180 -15.47 9.78 6.94
CA GLU A 180 -14.27 9.69 7.75
C GLU A 180 -13.68 11.06 8.15
N PHE A 181 -14.01 12.10 7.42
CA PHE A 181 -13.63 13.46 7.80
C PHE A 181 -14.59 14.10 8.80
N LEU A 182 -15.65 13.39 9.14
CA LEU A 182 -16.59 13.78 10.15
C LEU A 182 -16.07 13.44 11.55
N SER A 183 -16.42 14.23 12.54
CA SER A 183 -16.25 13.85 13.93
C SER A 183 -17.09 12.61 14.25
N ASP A 184 -16.72 11.84 15.28
CA ASP A 184 -17.45 10.63 15.67
C ASP A 184 -18.96 10.90 15.90
N GLU A 185 -19.31 12.11 16.32
CA GLU A 185 -20.68 12.57 16.56
C GLU A 185 -21.43 12.89 15.26
N GLU A 186 -20.74 13.46 14.27
CA GLU A 186 -21.26 13.72 12.92
C GLU A 186 -21.43 12.42 12.13
N ILE A 187 -20.48 11.50 12.27
CA ILE A 187 -20.57 10.15 11.69
C ILE A 187 -21.82 9.43 12.23
N ALA A 188 -22.06 9.46 13.52
CA ALA A 188 -23.23 8.83 14.13
C ALA A 188 -24.55 9.40 13.58
N THR A 189 -24.59 10.69 13.26
CA THR A 189 -25.77 11.33 12.66
C THR A 189 -25.96 11.02 11.18
N VAL A 190 -24.90 10.96 10.42
CA VAL A 190 -24.93 10.62 8.97
C VAL A 190 -25.32 9.15 8.78
N PHE A 191 -24.78 8.23 9.58
CA PHE A 191 -25.07 6.80 9.46
C PHE A 191 -26.37 6.36 10.12
N SER A 192 -26.89 7.08 11.11
CA SER A 192 -28.20 6.78 11.68
C SER A 192 -29.36 6.99 10.71
N GLY A 193 -29.16 7.82 9.68
CA GLY A 193 -30.15 8.10 8.62
C GLY A 193 -30.03 7.26 7.36
N ALA A 194 -28.92 6.59 7.12
CA ALA A 194 -28.57 5.95 5.84
C ALA A 194 -28.18 4.49 5.97
N GLY A 195 -28.77 3.73 6.83
CA GLY A 195 -28.48 2.29 6.97
C GLY A 195 -26.99 1.97 6.79
N SER A 196 -26.31 1.60 7.84
CA SER A 196 -24.87 1.36 7.91
C SER A 196 -24.29 0.75 6.63
N PRO A 197 -23.30 1.37 5.97
CA PRO A 197 -22.64 0.79 4.80
C PRO A 197 -21.86 -0.50 5.11
N CYS A 198 -21.76 -0.88 6.36
CA CYS A 198 -21.07 -2.10 6.80
C CYS A 198 -21.93 -3.37 6.74
N HIS A 199 -23.17 -3.31 6.27
CA HIS A 199 -23.98 -4.50 6.01
C HIS A 199 -23.81 -4.95 4.56
N PHE A 200 -22.66 -5.51 4.25
CA PHE A 200 -22.52 -6.39 3.10
C PHE A 200 -22.90 -7.81 3.54
N THR A 201 -24.10 -8.22 3.16
CA THR A 201 -24.50 -9.64 3.11
C THR A 201 -23.72 -10.39 2.04
#